data_1c7b920b8d99a462d0bdbde3eec2bf55
#
_entry.id   1c7b920b8d99a462d0bdbde3eec2bf55
#
_cell.length_a   1.000
_cell.length_b   1.000
_cell.length_c   1.000
_cell.angle_alpha   90.00
_cell.angle_beta   90.00
_cell.angle_gamma   90.00
#
_symmetry.space_group_name_H-M   'P 1'
#
loop_
_entity.id
_entity.type
_entity.pdbx_description
1 polymer ?
#
loop_
_entity_poly.entity_id
_entity_poly.type
_entity_poly.pdbx_seq_one_letter_code
_entity_poly.pdbx_strand_id
1 'polypeptide(L)'
;VLYLDGIYLGRKACILICCDDKYVLGWYLCRYEYAAAWTALMKRIAEPRMVVSDGGTGFAKALKKVWPGAKHQRCVFHVFCQVRRYTTSRPNSMAGKELYKMAKELLKINTKEEADLWIKRFIEWINKYEDFLNEMTVDENGNRRPTYQGKHAVYLSGQRIKGQI
;
A
#
# COMPACT_ATOMS: atom_id res chain seq x y z
N VAL A 1 14.04 -5.54 -11.77
CA VAL A 1 13.11 -4.96 -10.78
C VAL A 1 13.92 -4.49 -9.61
N LEU A 2 13.62 -3.29 -9.08
CA LEU A 2 14.22 -2.81 -7.83
C LEU A 2 13.15 -2.71 -6.74
N TYR A 3 13.55 -3.05 -5.53
CA TYR A 3 12.71 -2.97 -4.33
C TYR A 3 13.21 -1.83 -3.46
N LEU A 4 12.30 -0.94 -3.05
CA LEU A 4 12.63 0.21 -2.22
C LEU A 4 11.74 0.22 -0.98
N ASP A 5 12.39 0.33 0.19
CA ASP A 5 11.72 0.35 1.48
C ASP A 5 12.46 1.19 2.50
N GLY A 6 11.75 1.67 3.52
CA GLY A 6 12.31 2.44 4.63
C GLY A 6 12.27 1.66 5.93
N ILE A 7 13.43 1.47 6.56
CA ILE A 7 13.56 0.81 7.86
C ILE A 7 13.72 1.87 8.95
N TYR A 8 12.71 2.00 9.80
CA TYR A 8 12.75 2.91 10.93
C TYR A 8 13.54 2.37 12.12
N LEU A 9 14.51 3.12 12.57
CA LEU A 9 15.27 2.88 13.79
C LEU A 9 14.61 3.62 14.97
N GLY A 10 13.49 3.08 15.42
CA GLY A 10 12.63 3.73 16.38
C GLY A 10 12.07 5.05 15.84
N ARG A 11 12.14 6.13 16.66
CA ARG A 11 11.70 7.48 16.26
C ARG A 11 12.88 8.40 15.86
N LYS A 12 14.10 7.87 15.82
CA LYS A 12 15.32 8.67 15.69
C LYS A 12 15.79 8.80 14.24
N ALA A 13 15.69 7.74 13.47
CA ALA A 13 16.20 7.70 12.11
C ALA A 13 15.43 6.70 11.25
N CYS A 14 15.61 6.82 9.93
CA CYS A 14 15.14 5.89 8.93
C CYS A 14 16.27 5.59 7.95
N ILE A 15 16.47 4.32 7.61
CA ILE A 15 17.38 3.89 6.55
C ILE A 15 16.52 3.57 5.34
N LEU A 16 16.67 4.34 4.27
CA LEU A 16 16.10 4.02 2.97
C LEU A 16 17.03 3.03 2.28
N ILE A 17 16.46 1.96 1.74
CA ILE A 17 17.21 0.90 1.06
C ILE A 17 16.65 0.72 -0.35
N CYS A 18 17.56 0.51 -1.29
CA CYS A 18 17.26 0.06 -2.64
C CYS A 18 18.04 -1.24 -2.89
N CYS A 19 17.32 -2.30 -3.26
CA CYS A 19 17.93 -3.59 -3.57
C CYS A 19 17.30 -4.21 -4.83
N ASP A 20 18.00 -5.14 -5.43
CA ASP A 20 17.42 -6.12 -6.35
C ASP A 20 17.17 -7.45 -5.59
N ASP A 21 16.99 -8.55 -6.30
CA ASP A 21 16.77 -9.89 -5.74
C ASP A 21 18.04 -10.51 -5.10
N LYS A 22 19.22 -9.88 -5.27
CA LYS A 22 20.51 -10.42 -4.81
C LYS A 22 21.29 -9.45 -3.95
N TYR A 23 21.26 -8.15 -4.26
CA TYR A 23 22.18 -7.17 -3.67
C TYR A 23 21.47 -5.90 -3.21
N VAL A 24 22.02 -5.30 -2.17
CA VAL A 24 21.72 -3.92 -1.80
C VAL A 24 22.52 -3.00 -2.72
N LEU A 25 21.83 -2.25 -3.58
CA LEU A 25 22.43 -1.34 -4.57
C LEU A 25 22.75 0.03 -3.96
N GLY A 26 22.05 0.38 -2.89
CA GLY A 26 22.30 1.62 -2.19
C GLY A 26 21.41 1.80 -0.96
N TRP A 27 21.85 2.69 -0.09
CA TRP A 27 21.11 3.09 1.09
C TRP A 27 21.34 4.57 1.40
N TYR A 28 20.41 5.15 2.19
CA TYR A 28 20.48 6.53 2.62
C TYR A 28 19.90 6.70 4.02
N LEU A 29 20.69 7.25 4.95
CA LEU A 29 20.25 7.54 6.31
C LEU A 29 19.55 8.90 6.34
N CYS A 30 18.35 8.95 6.90
CA CYS A 30 17.55 10.16 7.07
C CYS A 30 16.72 10.09 8.35
N ARG A 31 16.01 11.17 8.66
CA ARG A 31 15.09 11.17 9.80
C ARG A 31 13.73 10.55 9.46
N TYR A 32 13.23 10.82 8.25
CA TYR A 32 11.92 10.38 7.74
C TYR A 32 11.99 10.13 6.23
N GLU A 33 11.03 9.38 5.71
CA GLU A 33 10.88 9.06 4.28
C GLU A 33 10.30 10.23 3.47
N TYR A 34 10.99 11.36 3.43
CA TYR A 34 10.57 12.50 2.61
C TYR A 34 11.18 12.46 1.20
N ALA A 35 10.58 13.20 0.27
CA ALA A 35 10.94 13.15 -1.15
C ALA A 35 12.41 13.49 -1.43
N ALA A 36 13.02 14.43 -0.67
CA ALA A 36 14.42 14.78 -0.86
C ALA A 36 15.36 13.62 -0.49
N ALA A 37 15.06 12.85 0.57
CA ALA A 37 15.86 11.69 0.98
C ALA A 37 15.79 10.57 -0.07
N TRP A 38 14.59 10.25 -0.57
CA TRP A 38 14.40 9.32 -1.67
C TRP A 38 15.12 9.78 -2.94
N THR A 39 15.01 11.07 -3.28
CA THR A 39 15.74 11.66 -4.42
C THR A 39 17.26 11.49 -4.29
N ALA A 40 17.81 11.70 -3.08
CA ALA A 40 19.25 11.56 -2.83
C ALA A 40 19.73 10.11 -3.00
N LEU A 41 18.94 9.13 -2.57
CA LEU A 41 19.24 7.70 -2.80
C LEU A 41 19.13 7.37 -4.30
N MET A 42 18.02 7.68 -4.92
CA MET A 42 17.69 7.25 -6.28
C MET A 42 18.64 7.84 -7.35
N LYS A 43 19.14 9.06 -7.16
CA LYS A 43 20.13 9.69 -8.06
C LYS A 43 21.45 8.93 -8.16
N ARG A 44 21.75 8.05 -7.24
CA ARG A 44 22.98 7.23 -7.21
C ARG A 44 22.85 5.92 -7.98
N ILE A 45 21.65 5.60 -8.44
CA ILE A 45 21.29 4.31 -9.03
C ILE A 45 20.66 4.59 -10.40
N ALA A 46 21.00 3.80 -11.40
CA ALA A 46 20.42 3.91 -12.73
C ALA A 46 18.90 3.64 -12.71
N GLU A 47 18.16 4.34 -13.58
CA GLU A 47 16.71 4.17 -13.68
C GLU A 47 16.34 2.74 -14.07
N PRO A 48 15.53 2.05 -13.26
CA PRO A 48 15.11 0.70 -13.56
C PRO A 48 13.86 0.69 -14.45
N ARG A 49 13.57 -0.45 -15.08
CA ARG A 49 12.30 -0.64 -15.81
C ARG A 49 11.10 -0.69 -14.88
N MET A 50 11.26 -1.20 -13.66
CA MET A 50 10.20 -1.38 -12.67
C MET A 50 10.74 -1.26 -11.26
N VAL A 51 9.94 -0.64 -10.39
CA VAL A 51 10.19 -0.53 -8.95
C VAL A 51 9.02 -1.08 -8.16
N VAL A 52 9.33 -1.67 -7.00
CA VAL A 52 8.35 -2.12 -6.01
C VAL A 52 8.59 -1.34 -4.72
N SER A 53 7.57 -0.72 -4.15
CA SER A 53 7.65 -0.01 -2.86
C SER A 53 6.32 -0.04 -2.12
N ASP A 54 6.28 0.49 -0.90
CA ASP A 54 5.04 0.67 -0.11
C ASP A 54 4.10 1.74 -0.69
N GLY A 55 4.56 2.56 -1.63
CA GLY A 55 3.80 3.64 -2.28
C GLY A 55 3.66 4.90 -1.43
N GLY A 56 4.56 5.13 -0.49
CA GLY A 56 4.61 6.35 0.32
C GLY A 56 4.68 7.63 -0.52
N THR A 57 4.06 8.73 -0.06
CA THR A 57 3.94 9.98 -0.83
C THR A 57 5.30 10.61 -1.12
N GLY A 58 6.28 10.48 -0.20
CA GLY A 58 7.65 10.95 -0.39
C GLY A 58 8.34 10.20 -1.52
N PHE A 59 8.23 8.87 -1.53
CA PHE A 59 8.75 8.02 -2.60
C PHE A 59 8.09 8.35 -3.95
N ALA A 60 6.76 8.44 -4.01
CA ALA A 60 6.04 8.70 -5.26
C ALA A 60 6.44 10.04 -5.91
N LYS A 61 6.68 11.09 -5.11
CA LYS A 61 7.21 12.37 -5.59
C LYS A 61 8.63 12.24 -6.14
N ALA A 62 9.50 11.50 -5.45
CA ALA A 62 10.87 11.28 -5.89
C ALA A 62 10.91 10.44 -7.17
N LEU A 63 10.10 9.39 -7.27
CA LEU A 63 9.99 8.54 -8.44
C LEU A 63 9.69 9.32 -9.72
N LYS A 64 8.64 10.13 -9.68
CA LYS A 64 8.26 10.99 -10.83
C LYS A 64 9.38 11.95 -11.26
N LYS A 65 10.20 12.39 -10.31
CA LYS A 65 11.29 13.34 -10.57
C LYS A 65 12.56 12.68 -11.10
N VAL A 66 12.93 11.52 -10.56
CA VAL A 66 14.25 10.90 -10.81
C VAL A 66 14.15 9.77 -11.82
N TRP A 67 13.08 8.98 -11.78
CA TRP A 67 12.85 7.82 -12.65
C TRP A 67 11.48 7.89 -13.32
N PRO A 68 11.24 8.89 -14.18
CA PRO A 68 9.92 9.10 -14.80
C PRO A 68 9.47 7.97 -15.72
N GLY A 69 10.41 7.18 -16.27
CA GLY A 69 10.12 6.03 -17.14
C GLY A 69 9.91 4.72 -16.40
N ALA A 70 10.21 4.66 -15.10
CA ALA A 70 10.09 3.44 -14.32
C ALA A 70 8.61 3.13 -13.99
N LYS A 71 8.18 1.89 -14.27
CA LYS A 71 6.88 1.40 -13.82
C LYS A 71 6.90 1.17 -12.31
N HIS A 72 5.83 1.57 -11.63
CA HIS A 72 5.71 1.40 -10.18
C HIS A 72 4.66 0.34 -9.84
N GLN A 73 5.09 -0.69 -9.12
CA GLN A 73 4.25 -1.69 -8.49
C GLN A 73 4.26 -1.47 -6.97
N ARG A 74 3.10 -1.36 -6.39
CA ARG A 74 3.04 -1.33 -4.93
C ARG A 74 3.25 -2.71 -4.33
N CYS A 75 4.01 -2.79 -3.27
CA CYS A 75 4.30 -4.04 -2.57
C CYS A 75 3.01 -4.67 -2.02
N VAL A 76 2.63 -5.83 -2.55
CA VAL A 76 1.42 -6.55 -2.11
C VAL A 76 1.49 -6.99 -0.65
N PHE A 77 2.70 -7.24 -0.13
CA PHE A 77 2.89 -7.52 1.29
C PHE A 77 2.53 -6.32 2.18
N HIS A 78 2.92 -5.10 1.79
CA HIS A 78 2.53 -3.89 2.51
C HIS A 78 1.02 -3.64 2.43
N VAL A 79 0.38 -3.94 1.29
CA VAL A 79 -1.08 -3.91 1.16
C VAL A 79 -1.73 -4.88 2.14
N PHE A 80 -1.26 -6.13 2.20
CA PHE A 80 -1.73 -7.12 3.17
C PHE A 80 -1.55 -6.64 4.62
N CYS A 81 -0.37 -6.12 4.97
CA CYS A 81 -0.11 -5.58 6.31
C CYS A 81 -1.05 -4.43 6.66
N GLN A 82 -1.38 -3.58 5.69
CA GLN A 82 -2.32 -2.47 5.88
C GLN A 82 -3.75 -2.99 6.11
N VAL A 83 -4.23 -3.95 5.32
CA VAL A 83 -5.51 -4.61 5.56
C VAL A 83 -5.54 -5.22 6.96
N ARG A 84 -4.52 -6.01 7.33
CA ARG A 84 -4.42 -6.62 8.66
C ARG A 84 -4.43 -5.60 9.80
N ARG A 85 -3.82 -4.42 9.62
CA ARG A 85 -3.84 -3.35 10.63
C ARG A 85 -5.26 -2.86 10.91
N TYR A 86 -6.11 -2.77 9.91
CA TYR A 86 -7.46 -2.24 10.03
C TYR A 86 -8.53 -3.30 10.33
N THR A 87 -8.36 -4.50 9.80
CA THR A 87 -9.30 -5.60 10.05
C THR A 87 -8.93 -6.41 11.28
N THR A 88 -7.69 -6.26 11.81
CA THR A 88 -7.03 -7.16 12.74
C THR A 88 -6.77 -8.55 12.13
N SER A 89 -6.14 -9.45 12.89
CA SER A 89 -5.97 -10.86 12.46
C SER A 89 -7.23 -11.71 12.68
N ARG A 90 -8.19 -11.19 13.47
CA ARG A 90 -9.49 -11.83 13.80
C ARG A 90 -10.60 -10.81 13.60
N PRO A 91 -11.00 -10.52 12.35
CA PRO A 91 -12.04 -9.53 12.09
C PRO A 91 -13.39 -9.95 12.65
N ASN A 92 -14.11 -9.00 13.28
CA ASN A 92 -15.45 -9.27 13.82
C ASN A 92 -16.53 -9.19 12.75
N SER A 93 -16.45 -8.22 11.81
CA SER A 93 -17.44 -8.06 10.74
C SER A 93 -17.23 -9.05 9.59
N MET A 94 -18.31 -9.43 8.91
CA MET A 94 -18.24 -10.29 7.72
C MET A 94 -17.44 -9.64 6.61
N ALA A 95 -17.64 -8.33 6.36
CA ALA A 95 -16.87 -7.56 5.40
C ALA A 95 -15.36 -7.63 5.69
N GLY A 96 -14.97 -7.46 6.96
CA GLY A 96 -13.58 -7.57 7.38
C GLY A 96 -13.00 -8.98 7.22
N LYS A 97 -13.78 -10.03 7.52
CA LYS A 97 -13.36 -11.44 7.35
C LYS A 97 -13.08 -11.76 5.89
N GLU A 98 -13.99 -11.38 5.00
CA GLU A 98 -13.85 -11.61 3.58
C GLU A 98 -12.67 -10.81 3.01
N LEU A 99 -12.53 -9.51 3.35
CA LEU A 99 -11.40 -8.70 2.88
C LEU A 99 -10.06 -9.25 3.38
N TYR A 100 -9.98 -9.68 4.64
CA TYR A 100 -8.75 -10.26 5.19
C TYR A 100 -8.36 -11.57 4.47
N LYS A 101 -9.35 -12.40 4.13
CA LYS A 101 -9.14 -13.61 3.31
C LYS A 101 -8.61 -13.23 1.93
N MET A 102 -9.25 -12.29 1.25
CA MET A 102 -8.83 -11.79 -0.06
C MET A 102 -7.42 -11.19 -0.04
N ALA A 103 -7.06 -10.44 1.00
CA ALA A 103 -5.72 -9.89 1.17
C ALA A 103 -4.64 -10.98 1.34
N LYS A 104 -4.97 -12.12 1.95
CA LYS A 104 -4.07 -13.29 2.00
C LYS A 104 -3.92 -13.96 0.64
N GLU A 105 -5.00 -14.05 -0.13
CA GLU A 105 -4.98 -14.62 -1.47
C GLU A 105 -4.14 -13.76 -2.41
N LEU A 106 -4.18 -12.43 -2.26
CA LEU A 106 -3.37 -11.49 -3.04
C LEU A 106 -1.86 -11.81 -2.98
N LEU A 107 -1.37 -12.31 -1.84
CA LEU A 107 0.04 -12.70 -1.68
C LEU A 107 0.45 -13.93 -2.49
N LYS A 108 -0.52 -14.67 -3.03
CA LYS A 108 -0.31 -15.94 -3.76
C LYS A 108 -0.54 -15.80 -5.25
N ILE A 109 -0.95 -14.63 -5.73
CA ILE A 109 -1.20 -14.36 -7.14
C ILE A 109 0.13 -14.32 -7.89
N ASN A 110 0.26 -15.15 -8.93
CA ASN A 110 1.44 -15.25 -9.75
C ASN A 110 1.17 -15.02 -11.24
N THR A 111 -0.09 -15.10 -11.67
CA THR A 111 -0.48 -14.93 -13.08
C THR A 111 -1.43 -13.75 -13.27
N LYS A 112 -1.53 -13.28 -14.50
CA LYS A 112 -2.45 -12.20 -14.85
C LYS A 112 -3.91 -12.67 -14.71
N GLU A 113 -4.21 -13.88 -15.09
CA GLU A 113 -5.55 -14.48 -15.02
C GLU A 113 -6.04 -14.56 -13.57
N GLU A 114 -5.16 -14.96 -12.65
CA GLU A 114 -5.45 -14.97 -11.22
C GLU A 114 -5.69 -13.53 -10.69
N ALA A 115 -4.91 -12.56 -11.15
CA ALA A 115 -5.09 -11.16 -10.79
C ALA A 115 -6.44 -10.61 -11.28
N ASP A 116 -6.79 -10.88 -12.53
CA ASP A 116 -8.07 -10.43 -13.12
C ASP A 116 -9.27 -11.06 -12.38
N LEU A 117 -9.19 -12.35 -12.02
CA LEU A 117 -10.21 -13.00 -11.21
C LEU A 117 -10.30 -12.40 -9.79
N TRP A 118 -9.16 -12.12 -9.18
CA TRP A 118 -9.12 -11.49 -7.87
C TRP A 118 -9.75 -10.08 -7.89
N ILE A 119 -9.45 -9.28 -8.92
CA ILE A 119 -10.04 -7.93 -9.12
C ILE A 119 -11.56 -8.03 -9.23
N LYS A 120 -12.07 -8.97 -10.05
CA LYS A 120 -13.51 -9.18 -10.22
C LYS A 120 -14.18 -9.45 -8.86
N ARG A 121 -13.66 -10.39 -8.09
CA ARG A 121 -14.14 -10.72 -6.74
C ARG A 121 -14.05 -9.54 -5.78
N PHE A 122 -13.02 -8.71 -5.91
CA PHE A 122 -12.87 -7.53 -5.10
C PHE A 122 -13.93 -6.45 -5.42
N ILE A 123 -14.28 -6.28 -6.70
CA ILE A 123 -15.37 -5.41 -7.13
C ILE A 123 -16.71 -5.93 -6.59
N GLU A 124 -16.97 -7.24 -6.69
CA GLU A 124 -18.15 -7.89 -6.11
C GLU A 124 -18.24 -7.66 -4.59
N TRP A 125 -17.11 -7.74 -3.89
CA TRP A 125 -17.05 -7.46 -2.45
C TRP A 125 -17.40 -5.99 -2.14
N ILE A 126 -16.88 -5.01 -2.91
CA ILE A 126 -17.22 -3.59 -2.75
C ILE A 126 -18.73 -3.40 -2.90
N ASN A 127 -19.31 -3.92 -3.97
CA ASN A 127 -20.74 -3.78 -4.27
C ASN A 127 -21.60 -4.45 -3.17
N LYS A 128 -21.20 -5.63 -2.70
CA LYS A 128 -21.89 -6.37 -1.62
C LYS A 128 -21.94 -5.60 -0.31
N TYR A 129 -20.92 -4.83 0.00
CA TYR A 129 -20.78 -4.12 1.27
C TYR A 129 -20.87 -2.60 1.15
N GLU A 130 -21.42 -2.08 0.04
CA GLU A 130 -21.45 -0.65 -0.26
C GLU A 130 -22.13 0.15 0.86
N ASP A 131 -23.33 -0.23 1.27
CA ASP A 131 -24.08 0.45 2.33
C ASP A 131 -23.31 0.46 3.65
N PHE A 132 -22.74 -0.71 4.03
CA PHE A 132 -21.91 -0.84 5.22
C PHE A 132 -20.66 0.05 5.17
N LEU A 133 -20.03 0.17 4.01
CA LEU A 133 -18.81 0.97 3.83
C LEU A 133 -19.10 2.48 3.85
N ASN A 134 -20.27 2.88 3.33
CA ASN A 134 -20.69 4.27 3.22
C ASN A 134 -21.46 4.78 4.46
N GLU A 135 -21.70 3.93 5.47
CA GLU A 135 -22.39 4.31 6.70
C GLU A 135 -21.65 5.43 7.44
N MET A 136 -22.36 6.54 7.66
CA MET A 136 -21.82 7.74 8.28
C MET A 136 -22.57 8.06 9.57
N THR A 137 -21.85 8.45 10.61
CA THR A 137 -22.39 9.02 11.84
C THR A 137 -22.27 10.52 11.80
N VAL A 138 -23.33 11.22 12.24
CA VAL A 138 -23.32 12.66 12.45
C VAL A 138 -23.01 12.92 13.92
N ASP A 139 -21.99 13.74 14.20
CA ASP A 139 -21.68 14.14 15.57
C ASP A 139 -22.61 15.25 16.08
N GLU A 140 -22.51 15.61 17.35
CA GLU A 140 -23.32 16.65 18.00
C GLU A 140 -23.21 18.03 17.32
N ASN A 141 -22.15 18.27 16.55
CA ASN A 141 -21.90 19.51 15.82
C ASN A 141 -22.36 19.43 14.34
N GLY A 142 -23.02 18.33 13.93
CA GLY A 142 -23.47 18.13 12.55
C GLY A 142 -22.40 17.66 11.58
N ASN A 143 -21.15 17.37 12.04
CA ASN A 143 -20.10 16.87 11.16
C ASN A 143 -20.32 15.40 10.82
N ARG A 144 -20.25 15.06 9.53
CA ARG A 144 -20.30 13.69 9.06
C ARG A 144 -18.95 13.01 9.15
N ARG A 145 -18.91 11.84 9.77
CA ARG A 145 -17.71 10.97 9.83
C ARG A 145 -18.11 9.50 9.60
N PRO A 146 -17.21 8.67 9.06
CA PRO A 146 -17.49 7.24 8.93
C PRO A 146 -17.85 6.65 10.30
N THR A 147 -18.96 5.91 10.38
CA THR A 147 -19.50 5.30 11.62
C THR A 147 -18.43 4.51 12.37
N TYR A 148 -17.58 3.83 11.62
CA TYR A 148 -16.38 3.19 12.17
C TYR A 148 -15.16 3.61 11.36
N GLN A 149 -14.16 4.20 12.03
CA GLN A 149 -12.88 4.54 11.38
C GLN A 149 -12.24 3.32 10.73
N GLY A 150 -12.40 2.14 11.33
CA GLY A 150 -11.97 0.86 10.76
C GLY A 150 -12.66 0.51 9.44
N LYS A 151 -13.95 0.82 9.24
CA LYS A 151 -14.66 0.60 7.98
C LYS A 151 -14.08 1.45 6.85
N HIS A 152 -13.88 2.74 7.13
CA HIS A 152 -13.31 3.66 6.14
C HIS A 152 -11.88 3.25 5.76
N ALA A 153 -11.09 2.80 6.71
CA ALA A 153 -9.74 2.31 6.48
C ALA A 153 -9.73 1.00 5.66
N VAL A 154 -10.68 0.10 5.88
CA VAL A 154 -10.90 -1.11 5.07
C VAL A 154 -11.26 -0.72 3.64
N TYR A 155 -12.18 0.24 3.46
CA TYR A 155 -12.56 0.77 2.15
C TYR A 155 -11.38 1.43 1.43
N LEU A 156 -10.62 2.31 2.10
CA LEU A 156 -9.44 2.96 1.52
C LEU A 156 -8.35 1.95 1.16
N SER A 157 -8.16 0.91 1.96
CA SER A 157 -7.23 -0.18 1.64
C SER A 157 -7.66 -0.91 0.38
N GLY A 158 -8.95 -1.18 0.25
CA GLY A 158 -9.53 -1.77 -0.94
C GLY A 158 -9.40 -0.89 -2.18
N GLN A 159 -9.71 0.40 -2.10
CA GLN A 159 -9.55 1.35 -3.20
C GLN A 159 -8.07 1.48 -3.64
N ARG A 160 -7.16 1.42 -2.69
CA ARG A 160 -5.72 1.43 -2.99
C ARG A 160 -5.28 0.16 -3.73
N ILE A 161 -5.86 -0.99 -3.44
CA ILE A 161 -5.61 -2.23 -4.20
C ILE A 161 -6.10 -2.09 -5.63
N LYS A 162 -7.33 -1.56 -5.84
CA LYS A 162 -7.91 -1.35 -7.17
C LYS A 162 -7.06 -0.45 -8.07
N GLY A 163 -6.37 0.54 -7.52
CA GLY A 163 -5.52 1.47 -8.28
C GLY A 163 -4.13 0.93 -8.64
N GLN A 164 -3.84 -0.36 -8.41
CA GLN A 164 -2.49 -0.92 -8.48
C GLN A 164 -2.37 -2.22 -9.27
N ILE A 165 -3.47 -2.78 -9.65
CA ILE A 165 -3.59 -3.92 -10.54
C ILE A 165 -4.05 -3.38 -11.89
#